data_3077c39defe2c748fe24acec1f01cdb7
#
_entry.id   3077c39defe2c748fe24acec1f01cdb7
#
_cell.length_a   1.000
_cell.length_b   1.000
_cell.length_c   1.000
_cell.angle_alpha   90.00
_cell.angle_beta   90.00
_cell.angle_gamma   90.00
#
_symmetry.space_group_name_H-M   'P 1'
#
loop_
_entity.id
_entity.type
_entity.pdbx_description
1 polymer ?
#
loop_
_entity_poly.entity_id
_entity_poly.type
_entity_poly.pdbx_seq_one_letter_code
_entity_poly.pdbx_strand_id
1 'polypeptide(L)'
;IQNGKIIAIGKNLETPSNFSVIDASDKHITSGIVDEHSHMAASSINEGGHNSSAEVSIMDVINPDDISIYRNLAGGVTTVQILHGSANPIGGQSAIIKLKWGSEIDDMFFKDADPFIKFALGENVKQSNWSGSRFPQTRMGVEQVFVDHFDRAKHYGETWAEYNSLSRRQKNSVNKPRYDEELETLWEVMNGERFVSSHSYVQSEINMLMKVAEKFDFRIKIFTHILEGYKVADIMAKHGVGGSTFSDWWGYKYEVNDAIPFNASIMHNAGVTVALNSDNSELSRRLNLEAAKAFKYGNISQEEAWKFVTLNPAKLLNLDDRVGSLKVGKDADIVMWSGHPMSLYTKAEKTFIEGALYFDQDEHERKLSEIKDEKSKLINLMFEENTPGANLKFPNPMPQIEIGCEYTEF
;
A
#
# COMPACT_ATOMS: atom_id res chain seq x y z
N ILE A 1 -6.10 -17.48 20.61
CA ILE A 1 -6.89 -16.70 19.65
C ILE A 1 -8.35 -17.03 19.86
N GLN A 2 -9.23 -16.06 19.84
CA GLN A 2 -10.67 -16.23 19.90
C GLN A 2 -11.37 -15.08 19.19
N ASN A 3 -12.39 -15.36 18.38
CA ASN A 3 -13.16 -14.36 17.63
C ASN A 3 -12.27 -13.38 16.82
N GLY A 4 -11.27 -13.92 16.16
CA GLY A 4 -10.36 -13.14 15.32
C GLY A 4 -9.31 -12.31 16.08
N LYS A 5 -9.29 -12.36 17.42
CA LYS A 5 -8.41 -11.54 18.27
C LYS A 5 -7.43 -12.40 19.06
N ILE A 6 -6.28 -11.81 19.38
CA ILE A 6 -5.31 -12.38 20.32
C ILE A 6 -5.86 -12.14 21.74
N ILE A 7 -6.19 -13.21 22.45
CA ILE A 7 -6.76 -13.12 23.82
C ILE A 7 -5.72 -13.31 24.92
N ALA A 8 -4.63 -14.01 24.63
CA ALA A 8 -3.54 -14.21 25.58
C ALA A 8 -2.22 -14.47 24.86
N ILE A 9 -1.12 -14.04 25.46
CA ILE A 9 0.25 -14.34 25.05
C ILE A 9 1.03 -14.64 26.33
N GLY A 10 1.72 -15.79 26.38
CA GLY A 10 2.50 -16.14 27.58
C GLY A 10 3.11 -17.53 27.49
N LYS A 11 3.85 -17.90 28.54
CA LYS A 11 4.42 -19.24 28.73
C LYS A 11 3.43 -20.08 29.50
N ASN A 12 3.33 -21.36 29.14
CA ASN A 12 2.51 -22.38 29.91
C ASN A 12 1.04 -21.96 30.08
N LEU A 13 0.45 -21.35 29.04
CA LEU A 13 -0.97 -21.01 29.06
C LEU A 13 -1.80 -22.31 29.07
N GLU A 14 -2.83 -22.35 29.93
CA GLU A 14 -3.83 -23.43 29.88
C GLU A 14 -4.63 -23.30 28.57
N THR A 15 -4.72 -24.40 27.83
CA THR A 15 -5.50 -24.47 26.59
C THR A 15 -6.87 -25.07 26.90
N PRO A 16 -7.96 -24.32 26.68
CA PRO A 16 -9.31 -24.87 26.80
C PRO A 16 -9.52 -26.06 25.86
N SER A 17 -10.26 -27.05 26.30
CA SER A 17 -10.45 -28.33 25.57
C SER A 17 -11.15 -28.18 24.20
N ASN A 18 -11.83 -27.04 23.97
CA ASN A 18 -12.52 -26.72 22.73
C ASN A 18 -11.67 -25.90 21.75
N PHE A 19 -10.37 -25.68 22.05
CA PHE A 19 -9.46 -24.97 21.16
C PHE A 19 -8.65 -25.96 20.32
N SER A 20 -8.48 -25.63 19.04
CA SER A 20 -7.50 -26.31 18.19
C SER A 20 -6.10 -25.81 18.54
N VAL A 21 -5.15 -26.74 18.63
CA VAL A 21 -3.75 -26.44 18.93
C VAL A 21 -2.92 -26.65 17.69
N ILE A 22 -2.12 -25.63 17.35
CA ILE A 22 -1.13 -25.70 16.28
C ILE A 22 0.25 -25.73 16.94
N ASP A 23 1.02 -26.80 16.68
CA ASP A 23 2.38 -26.90 17.17
C ASP A 23 3.29 -25.96 16.37
N ALA A 24 3.94 -25.05 17.08
CA ALA A 24 4.91 -24.11 16.55
C ALA A 24 6.30 -24.30 17.21
N SER A 25 6.58 -25.50 17.71
CA SER A 25 7.90 -25.83 18.26
C SER A 25 8.98 -25.58 17.19
N ASP A 26 10.09 -24.94 17.60
CA ASP A 26 11.20 -24.56 16.73
C ASP A 26 10.83 -23.60 15.57
N LYS A 27 9.70 -22.91 15.67
CA LYS A 27 9.23 -21.91 14.71
C LYS A 27 9.33 -20.49 15.26
N HIS A 28 9.39 -19.52 14.36
CA HIS A 28 9.24 -18.11 14.70
C HIS A 28 7.80 -17.66 14.42
N ILE A 29 7.24 -16.92 15.35
CA ILE A 29 5.88 -16.35 15.22
C ILE A 29 5.99 -14.84 15.23
N THR A 30 5.41 -14.20 14.22
CA THR A 30 5.33 -12.73 14.13
C THR A 30 3.90 -12.28 13.87
N SER A 31 3.65 -10.97 14.03
CA SER A 31 2.49 -10.35 13.37
C SER A 31 2.65 -10.45 11.86
N GLY A 32 1.54 -10.36 11.14
CA GLY A 32 1.55 -10.21 9.69
C GLY A 32 2.33 -8.98 9.24
N ILE A 33 2.92 -9.08 8.06
CA ILE A 33 3.55 -7.96 7.36
C ILE A 33 2.45 -7.03 6.85
N VAL A 34 2.69 -5.72 6.96
CA VAL A 34 1.84 -4.66 6.44
C VAL A 34 2.61 -3.92 5.35
N ASP A 35 2.02 -3.77 4.17
CA ASP A 35 2.57 -3.00 3.07
C ASP A 35 1.73 -1.74 2.86
N GLU A 36 2.29 -0.57 3.18
CA GLU A 36 1.56 0.69 3.09
C GLU A 36 1.47 1.24 1.65
N HIS A 37 2.11 0.59 0.68
CA HIS A 37 2.03 0.97 -0.73
C HIS A 37 2.20 -0.25 -1.64
N SER A 38 1.09 -0.70 -2.21
CA SER A 38 1.04 -1.81 -3.16
C SER A 38 0.09 -1.49 -4.31
N HIS A 39 0.23 -2.26 -5.40
CA HIS A 39 -0.66 -2.26 -6.55
C HIS A 39 -1.22 -3.67 -6.85
N MET A 40 -1.14 -4.59 -5.88
CA MET A 40 -1.75 -5.91 -6.03
C MET A 40 -3.27 -5.82 -6.11
N ALA A 41 -3.87 -6.84 -6.68
CA ALA A 41 -5.32 -6.97 -6.80
C ALA A 41 -6.02 -5.80 -7.54
N ALA A 42 -5.30 -4.94 -8.23
CA ALA A 42 -5.87 -3.84 -8.99
C ALA A 42 -5.20 -3.69 -10.36
N SER A 43 -5.96 -3.27 -11.36
CA SER A 43 -5.47 -3.00 -12.71
C SER A 43 -6.02 -1.66 -13.20
N SER A 44 -5.31 -1.02 -14.14
CA SER A 44 -5.70 0.30 -14.67
C SER A 44 -5.87 1.35 -13.56
N ILE A 45 -4.89 1.43 -12.69
CA ILE A 45 -4.89 2.22 -11.46
C ILE A 45 -4.67 3.72 -11.66
N ASN A 46 -4.48 4.19 -12.89
CA ASN A 46 -4.21 5.57 -13.22
C ASN A 46 -5.39 6.23 -13.94
N GLU A 47 -6.13 7.10 -13.25
CA GLU A 47 -7.04 8.04 -13.91
C GLU A 47 -6.31 9.36 -14.15
N GLY A 48 -5.48 9.36 -15.21
CA GLY A 48 -4.51 10.43 -15.47
C GLY A 48 -4.96 11.51 -16.46
N GLY A 49 -6.22 11.54 -16.88
CA GLY A 49 -6.73 12.48 -17.88
C GLY A 49 -6.73 13.95 -17.42
N HIS A 50 -6.89 14.18 -16.13
CA HIS A 50 -6.86 15.49 -15.49
C HIS A 50 -5.69 15.63 -14.52
N ASN A 51 -5.40 16.84 -14.06
CA ASN A 51 -4.37 17.10 -13.05
C ASN A 51 -4.84 16.78 -11.62
N SER A 52 -6.13 16.56 -11.43
CA SER A 52 -6.74 16.01 -10.24
C SER A 52 -7.81 14.99 -10.65
N SER A 53 -7.86 13.88 -9.92
CA SER A 53 -8.87 12.82 -9.99
C SER A 53 -9.27 12.37 -8.58
N ALA A 54 -9.40 13.32 -7.66
CA ALA A 54 -9.70 13.04 -6.25
C ALA A 54 -11.07 12.35 -6.05
N GLU A 55 -11.95 12.42 -7.05
CA GLU A 55 -13.29 11.81 -7.07
C GLU A 55 -13.30 10.32 -7.37
N VAL A 56 -12.22 9.73 -7.90
CA VAL A 56 -12.18 8.30 -8.22
C VAL A 56 -11.64 7.47 -7.05
N SER A 57 -12.02 6.20 -6.97
CA SER A 57 -11.63 5.30 -5.90
C SER A 57 -11.01 4.00 -6.42
N ILE A 58 -9.91 3.59 -5.81
CA ILE A 58 -9.31 2.27 -6.04
C ILE A 58 -10.25 1.13 -5.62
N MET A 59 -11.17 1.36 -4.71
CA MET A 59 -12.13 0.35 -4.28
C MET A 59 -12.93 -0.24 -5.45
N ASP A 60 -13.16 0.57 -6.50
CA ASP A 60 -13.97 0.18 -7.67
C ASP A 60 -13.25 -0.77 -8.64
N VAL A 61 -11.92 -0.94 -8.51
CA VAL A 61 -11.10 -1.72 -9.45
C VAL A 61 -10.36 -2.90 -8.79
N ILE A 62 -10.66 -3.21 -7.52
CA ILE A 62 -10.04 -4.34 -6.82
C ILE A 62 -10.62 -5.66 -7.34
N ASN A 63 -9.73 -6.58 -7.70
CA ASN A 63 -10.05 -7.94 -8.12
C ASN A 63 -9.72 -8.93 -6.99
N PRO A 64 -10.70 -9.53 -6.29
CA PRO A 64 -10.46 -10.48 -5.21
C PRO A 64 -9.86 -11.81 -5.68
N ASP A 65 -9.94 -12.11 -6.99
CA ASP A 65 -9.41 -13.33 -7.59
C ASP A 65 -7.97 -13.16 -8.12
N ASP A 66 -7.34 -12.02 -7.90
CA ASP A 66 -5.96 -11.80 -8.32
C ASP A 66 -5.00 -12.70 -7.54
N ILE A 67 -4.29 -13.56 -8.27
CA ILE A 67 -3.34 -14.52 -7.68
C ILE A 67 -2.22 -13.85 -6.87
N SER A 68 -1.95 -12.57 -7.09
CA SER A 68 -0.96 -11.82 -6.31
C SER A 68 -1.33 -11.79 -4.82
N ILE A 69 -2.62 -11.79 -4.46
CA ILE A 69 -3.11 -11.89 -3.08
C ILE A 69 -2.56 -13.16 -2.41
N TYR A 70 -2.78 -14.31 -3.05
CA TYR A 70 -2.31 -15.60 -2.54
C TYR A 70 -0.79 -15.69 -2.45
N ARG A 71 -0.10 -15.16 -3.46
CA ARG A 71 1.37 -15.15 -3.50
C ARG A 71 1.99 -14.28 -2.41
N ASN A 72 1.35 -13.17 -2.06
CA ASN A 72 1.81 -12.31 -0.99
C ASN A 72 1.51 -12.88 0.41
N LEU A 73 0.41 -13.61 0.58
CA LEU A 73 0.16 -14.43 1.77
C LEU A 73 1.29 -15.44 2.04
N ALA A 74 1.84 -16.06 0.98
CA ALA A 74 3.00 -16.94 1.06
C ALA A 74 4.29 -16.23 1.50
N GLY A 75 4.31 -14.89 1.48
CA GLY A 75 5.36 -14.03 2.04
C GLY A 75 5.05 -13.49 3.42
N GLY A 76 3.91 -13.89 4.02
CA GLY A 76 3.50 -13.44 5.36
C GLY A 76 2.84 -12.06 5.37
N VAL A 77 2.43 -11.52 4.21
CA VAL A 77 1.70 -10.24 4.12
C VAL A 77 0.24 -10.47 4.47
N THR A 78 -0.33 -9.63 5.31
CA THR A 78 -1.73 -9.77 5.77
C THR A 78 -2.58 -8.54 5.47
N THR A 79 -1.95 -7.36 5.39
CA THR A 79 -2.65 -6.08 5.18
C THR A 79 -1.87 -5.24 4.19
N VAL A 80 -2.58 -4.62 3.24
CA VAL A 80 -1.97 -3.73 2.25
C VAL A 80 -2.83 -2.51 2.02
N GLN A 81 -2.18 -1.36 1.74
CA GLN A 81 -2.83 -0.20 1.13
C GLN A 81 -2.61 -0.26 -0.37
N ILE A 82 -3.70 -0.17 -1.13
CA ILE A 82 -3.68 -0.13 -2.59
C ILE A 82 -3.93 1.32 -3.00
N LEU A 83 -2.99 1.88 -3.74
CA LEU A 83 -2.97 3.27 -4.12
C LEU A 83 -3.29 3.45 -5.60
N HIS A 84 -3.91 4.59 -5.93
CA HIS A 84 -3.92 5.13 -7.28
C HIS A 84 -2.49 5.31 -7.78
N GLY A 85 -2.22 5.12 -9.06
CA GLY A 85 -0.90 5.35 -9.63
C GLY A 85 -0.47 6.82 -9.60
N SER A 86 0.71 7.12 -10.11
CA SER A 86 1.32 8.46 -9.99
C SER A 86 1.18 9.32 -11.26
N ALA A 87 0.15 9.11 -12.08
CA ALA A 87 -0.01 9.78 -13.37
C ALA A 87 -0.29 11.28 -13.26
N ASN A 88 -0.90 11.74 -12.16
CA ASN A 88 -1.30 13.13 -11.93
C ASN A 88 -0.95 13.60 -10.50
N PRO A 89 -0.82 14.92 -10.26
CA PRO A 89 -0.44 15.45 -8.94
C PRO A 89 -1.41 15.05 -7.84
N ILE A 90 -2.72 15.14 -8.10
CA ILE A 90 -3.78 14.71 -7.21
C ILE A 90 -4.44 13.50 -7.86
N GLY A 91 -4.17 12.32 -7.32
CA GLY A 91 -4.73 11.05 -7.76
C GLY A 91 -6.01 10.69 -7.01
N GLY A 92 -6.41 9.42 -7.12
CA GLY A 92 -7.64 8.91 -6.53
C GLY A 92 -7.51 8.49 -5.07
N GLN A 93 -8.66 8.17 -4.50
CA GLN A 93 -8.83 7.64 -3.16
C GLN A 93 -8.30 6.19 -3.10
N SER A 94 -7.61 5.84 -2.02
CA SER A 94 -7.02 4.52 -1.84
C SER A 94 -7.91 3.56 -1.07
N ALA A 95 -7.56 2.27 -1.12
CA ALA A 95 -8.19 1.22 -0.34
C ALA A 95 -7.18 0.54 0.58
N ILE A 96 -7.63 0.11 1.75
CA ILE A 96 -6.85 -0.78 2.62
C ILE A 96 -7.59 -2.11 2.69
N ILE A 97 -6.89 -3.21 2.40
CA ILE A 97 -7.46 -4.55 2.43
C ILE A 97 -6.65 -5.50 3.32
N LYS A 98 -7.35 -6.50 3.84
CA LYS A 98 -6.76 -7.74 4.38
C LYS A 98 -6.74 -8.80 3.29
N LEU A 99 -5.65 -9.52 3.15
CA LEU A 99 -5.44 -10.50 2.07
C LEU A 99 -6.23 -11.81 2.31
N LYS A 100 -7.55 -11.70 2.45
CA LYS A 100 -8.46 -12.82 2.71
C LYS A 100 -8.78 -13.56 1.40
N TRP A 101 -7.80 -14.27 0.84
CA TRP A 101 -7.92 -15.02 -0.40
C TRP A 101 -9.13 -15.95 -0.40
N GLY A 102 -9.94 -15.87 -1.46
CA GLY A 102 -11.17 -16.66 -1.60
C GLY A 102 -12.39 -16.12 -0.88
N SER A 103 -12.29 -14.91 -0.29
CA SER A 103 -13.43 -14.18 0.26
C SER A 103 -14.03 -13.22 -0.77
N GLU A 104 -15.27 -12.79 -0.53
CA GLU A 104 -15.88 -11.70 -1.29
C GLU A 104 -15.14 -10.38 -1.02
N ILE A 105 -15.21 -9.45 -1.97
CA ILE A 105 -14.46 -8.19 -1.91
C ILE A 105 -14.80 -7.35 -0.65
N ASP A 106 -16.07 -7.31 -0.25
CA ASP A 106 -16.51 -6.55 0.92
C ASP A 106 -15.90 -7.06 2.24
N ASP A 107 -15.57 -8.37 2.31
CA ASP A 107 -14.90 -8.98 3.45
C ASP A 107 -13.38 -8.71 3.47
N MET A 108 -12.82 -8.31 2.35
CA MET A 108 -11.39 -7.98 2.23
C MET A 108 -11.10 -6.55 2.69
N PHE A 109 -12.02 -5.60 2.49
CA PHE A 109 -11.79 -4.23 2.95
C PHE A 109 -11.52 -4.20 4.46
N PHE A 110 -10.48 -3.45 4.84
CA PHE A 110 -10.14 -3.26 6.24
C PHE A 110 -11.22 -2.39 6.90
N LYS A 111 -12.05 -3.05 7.70
CA LYS A 111 -13.22 -2.41 8.31
C LYS A 111 -12.82 -1.26 9.23
N ASP A 112 -13.50 -0.12 9.10
CA ASP A 112 -13.30 1.09 9.88
C ASP A 112 -11.86 1.68 9.75
N ALA A 113 -11.18 1.41 8.63
CA ALA A 113 -9.91 2.07 8.31
C ALA A 113 -10.15 3.53 7.94
N ASP A 114 -9.24 4.41 8.34
CA ASP A 114 -9.25 5.79 7.90
C ASP A 114 -9.12 5.91 6.37
N PRO A 115 -9.78 6.90 5.74
CA PRO A 115 -9.68 7.11 4.30
C PRO A 115 -8.35 7.80 3.93
N PHE A 116 -7.78 7.39 2.80
CA PHE A 116 -6.57 7.98 2.23
C PHE A 116 -6.79 8.44 0.80
N ILE A 117 -5.91 9.31 0.33
CA ILE A 117 -5.83 9.77 -1.05
C ILE A 117 -4.37 9.73 -1.52
N LYS A 118 -4.14 9.41 -2.79
CA LYS A 118 -2.81 9.44 -3.42
C LYS A 118 -2.52 10.81 -4.00
N PHE A 119 -1.38 11.40 -3.60
CA PHE A 119 -0.75 12.49 -4.32
C PHE A 119 0.53 12.01 -5.00
N ALA A 120 1.02 12.76 -5.96
CA ALA A 120 2.25 12.44 -6.65
C ALA A 120 3.05 13.68 -7.05
N LEU A 121 4.37 13.51 -7.04
CA LEU A 121 5.39 14.48 -7.41
C LEU A 121 6.31 13.88 -8.50
N GLY A 122 7.34 14.58 -8.88
CA GLY A 122 8.40 14.05 -9.71
C GLY A 122 8.12 14.02 -11.21
N GLU A 123 8.81 13.13 -11.88
CA GLU A 123 8.74 12.99 -13.33
C GLU A 123 7.40 12.45 -13.79
N ASN A 124 6.80 11.52 -13.05
CA ASN A 124 5.59 10.85 -13.45
C ASN A 124 4.45 11.81 -13.77
N VAL A 125 4.19 12.77 -12.89
CA VAL A 125 3.09 13.74 -13.06
C VAL A 125 3.32 14.74 -14.21
N LYS A 126 4.54 14.87 -14.69
CA LYS A 126 4.95 15.69 -15.83
C LYS A 126 5.03 14.84 -17.10
N GLN A 127 5.69 13.69 -17.03
CA GLN A 127 5.97 12.80 -18.17
C GLN A 127 4.72 12.11 -18.72
N SER A 128 3.77 11.73 -17.87
CA SER A 128 2.49 11.17 -18.32
C SER A 128 1.73 12.06 -19.30
N ASN A 129 2.19 13.31 -19.48
CA ASN A 129 1.65 14.29 -20.39
C ASN A 129 2.55 14.67 -21.55
N TRP A 130 3.71 14.09 -21.72
CA TRP A 130 4.68 14.54 -22.72
C TRP A 130 4.17 14.45 -24.15
N SER A 131 3.21 13.59 -24.43
CA SER A 131 2.51 13.50 -25.71
C SER A 131 1.29 14.42 -25.82
N GLY A 132 0.91 15.11 -24.75
CA GLY A 132 -0.28 15.93 -24.65
C GLY A 132 -0.01 17.35 -24.18
N SER A 133 -1.09 18.11 -23.96
CA SER A 133 -1.05 19.51 -23.51
C SER A 133 -1.54 19.69 -22.07
N ARG A 134 -1.73 18.60 -21.30
CA ARG A 134 -2.19 18.71 -19.91
C ARG A 134 -1.16 19.44 -19.03
N PHE A 135 -1.61 20.39 -18.24
CA PHE A 135 -0.86 20.95 -17.13
C PHE A 135 -0.83 19.94 -15.96
N PRO A 136 0.31 19.79 -15.21
CA PRO A 136 1.56 20.55 -15.27
C PRO A 136 2.62 19.91 -16.19
N GLN A 137 3.58 20.74 -16.65
CA GLN A 137 4.74 20.32 -17.45
C GLN A 137 6.06 20.42 -16.69
N THR A 138 6.08 21.12 -15.56
CA THR A 138 7.26 21.39 -14.75
C THR A 138 6.95 21.29 -13.26
N ARG A 139 8.00 21.25 -12.41
CA ARG A 139 7.85 21.29 -10.95
C ARG A 139 7.10 22.54 -10.46
N MET A 140 7.27 23.69 -11.12
CA MET A 140 6.52 24.91 -10.83
C MET A 140 5.01 24.69 -11.02
N GLY A 141 4.64 24.00 -12.09
CA GLY A 141 3.24 23.66 -12.35
C GLY A 141 2.67 22.66 -11.36
N VAL A 142 3.48 21.70 -10.89
CA VAL A 142 3.04 20.71 -9.88
C VAL A 142 2.65 21.42 -8.57
N GLU A 143 3.47 22.34 -8.07
CA GLU A 143 3.14 23.14 -6.88
C GLU A 143 1.84 23.93 -7.09
N GLN A 144 1.69 24.56 -8.28
CA GLN A 144 0.51 25.37 -8.59
C GLN A 144 -0.77 24.54 -8.67
N VAL A 145 -0.72 23.27 -9.11
CA VAL A 145 -1.89 22.37 -9.08
C VAL A 145 -2.38 22.20 -7.64
N PHE A 146 -1.50 21.89 -6.69
CA PHE A 146 -1.90 21.73 -5.30
C PHE A 146 -2.48 23.04 -4.72
N VAL A 147 -1.81 24.16 -4.95
CA VAL A 147 -2.26 25.47 -4.43
C VAL A 147 -3.65 25.81 -4.96
N ASP A 148 -3.89 25.66 -6.26
CA ASP A 148 -5.18 26.01 -6.88
C ASP A 148 -6.30 25.10 -6.35
N HIS A 149 -6.07 23.80 -6.27
CA HIS A 149 -7.11 22.87 -5.84
C HIS A 149 -7.44 23.03 -4.35
N PHE A 150 -6.47 23.28 -3.49
CA PHE A 150 -6.72 23.54 -2.07
C PHE A 150 -7.36 24.90 -1.83
N ASP A 151 -7.04 25.94 -2.60
CA ASP A 151 -7.77 27.21 -2.55
C ASP A 151 -9.24 27.03 -2.96
N ARG A 152 -9.53 26.21 -3.98
CA ARG A 152 -10.90 25.86 -4.41
C ARG A 152 -11.62 25.04 -3.33
N ALA A 153 -10.97 24.00 -2.79
CA ALA A 153 -11.55 23.16 -1.74
C ALA A 153 -11.87 23.96 -0.47
N LYS A 154 -10.99 24.89 -0.09
CA LYS A 154 -11.24 25.80 1.03
C LYS A 154 -12.50 26.64 0.82
N HIS A 155 -12.62 27.28 -0.34
CA HIS A 155 -13.80 28.07 -0.68
C HIS A 155 -15.07 27.22 -0.70
N TYR A 156 -14.99 26.01 -1.24
CA TYR A 156 -16.08 25.04 -1.24
C TYR A 156 -16.54 24.71 0.19
N GLY A 157 -15.63 24.31 1.06
CA GLY A 157 -15.93 23.96 2.45
C GLY A 157 -16.50 25.13 3.25
N GLU A 158 -15.91 26.34 3.10
CA GLU A 158 -16.43 27.58 3.71
C GLU A 158 -17.88 27.88 3.25
N THR A 159 -18.16 27.73 1.96
CA THR A 159 -19.51 27.92 1.39
C THR A 159 -20.53 26.93 1.98
N TRP A 160 -20.14 25.66 2.11
CA TRP A 160 -20.98 24.65 2.75
C TRP A 160 -21.17 24.93 4.25
N ALA A 161 -20.13 25.33 4.97
CA ALA A 161 -20.19 25.67 6.39
C ALA A 161 -21.15 26.87 6.60
N GLU A 162 -21.06 27.90 5.76
CA GLU A 162 -21.98 29.05 5.79
C GLU A 162 -23.43 28.60 5.56
N TYR A 163 -23.69 27.83 4.48
CA TYR A 163 -25.04 27.31 4.20
C TYR A 163 -25.57 26.45 5.35
N ASN A 164 -24.74 25.59 5.95
CA ASN A 164 -25.15 24.71 7.03
C ASN A 164 -25.49 25.47 8.31
N SER A 165 -24.86 26.62 8.56
CA SER A 165 -25.12 27.50 9.70
C SER A 165 -26.48 28.24 9.61
N LEU A 166 -27.06 28.31 8.40
CA LEU A 166 -28.32 29.03 8.18
C LEU A 166 -29.50 28.30 8.84
N SER A 167 -30.41 29.10 9.39
CA SER A 167 -31.71 28.59 9.84
C SER A 167 -32.53 28.05 8.67
N ARG A 168 -33.50 27.16 8.95
CA ARG A 168 -34.39 26.59 7.92
C ARG A 168 -35.05 27.66 7.05
N ARG A 169 -35.48 28.82 7.65
CA ARG A 169 -36.10 29.94 6.92
C ARG A 169 -35.09 30.56 5.93
N GLN A 170 -33.86 30.80 6.36
CA GLN A 170 -32.81 31.36 5.51
C GLN A 170 -32.41 30.41 4.39
N LYS A 171 -32.30 29.09 4.66
CA LYS A 171 -32.03 28.06 3.64
C LYS A 171 -33.06 28.05 2.51
N ASN A 172 -34.34 28.41 2.81
CA ASN A 172 -35.38 28.49 1.79
C ASN A 172 -35.25 29.71 0.87
N SER A 173 -34.39 30.69 1.22
CA SER A 173 -34.20 31.93 0.44
C SER A 173 -32.85 31.96 -0.30
N VAL A 174 -32.04 30.94 -0.19
CA VAL A 174 -30.72 30.80 -0.89
C VAL A 174 -30.67 29.48 -1.62
N ASN A 175 -29.83 29.41 -2.64
CA ASN A 175 -29.57 28.13 -3.30
C ASN A 175 -28.65 27.26 -2.42
N LYS A 176 -28.97 25.96 -2.35
CA LYS A 176 -28.08 24.99 -1.75
C LYS A 176 -26.80 24.90 -2.59
N PRO A 177 -25.59 24.93 -1.98
CA PRO A 177 -24.36 24.73 -2.70
C PRO A 177 -24.38 23.39 -3.47
N ARG A 178 -23.76 23.37 -4.66
CA ARG A 178 -23.60 22.14 -5.42
C ARG A 178 -22.59 21.24 -4.70
N TYR A 179 -22.91 19.96 -4.57
CA TYR A 179 -21.96 18.94 -4.14
C TYR A 179 -20.93 18.69 -5.26
N ASP A 180 -19.67 18.59 -4.87
CA ASP A 180 -18.54 18.36 -5.76
C ASP A 180 -17.60 17.38 -5.08
N GLU A 181 -17.55 16.13 -5.57
CA GLU A 181 -16.80 15.03 -4.95
C GLU A 181 -15.29 15.31 -4.89
N GLU A 182 -14.73 15.92 -5.95
CA GLU A 182 -13.32 16.31 -6.00
C GLU A 182 -12.98 17.27 -4.85
N LEU A 183 -13.78 18.32 -4.70
CA LEU A 183 -13.55 19.36 -3.69
C LEU A 183 -13.91 18.90 -2.27
N GLU A 184 -14.91 18.04 -2.12
CA GLU A 184 -15.25 17.42 -0.83
C GLU A 184 -14.07 16.57 -0.33
N THR A 185 -13.53 15.70 -1.19
CA THR A 185 -12.38 14.85 -0.85
C THR A 185 -11.16 15.67 -0.41
N LEU A 186 -10.88 16.80 -1.06
CA LEU A 186 -9.79 17.69 -0.66
C LEU A 186 -10.11 18.50 0.60
N TRP A 187 -11.39 18.83 0.82
CA TRP A 187 -11.85 19.46 2.04
C TRP A 187 -11.72 18.53 3.25
N GLU A 188 -12.01 17.23 3.09
CA GLU A 188 -11.75 16.19 4.11
C GLU A 188 -10.25 16.13 4.49
N VAL A 189 -9.34 16.29 3.51
CA VAL A 189 -7.89 16.37 3.80
C VAL A 189 -7.58 17.57 4.70
N MET A 190 -8.14 18.73 4.40
CA MET A 190 -7.92 19.96 5.20
C MET A 190 -8.48 19.84 6.62
N ASN A 191 -9.55 19.09 6.80
CA ASN A 191 -10.18 18.87 8.12
C ASN A 191 -9.53 17.70 8.91
N GLY A 192 -8.57 16.98 8.33
CA GLY A 192 -7.94 15.82 8.95
C GLY A 192 -8.83 14.56 8.98
N GLU A 193 -9.87 14.53 8.16
CA GLU A 193 -10.78 13.39 8.00
C GLU A 193 -10.29 12.39 6.95
N ARG A 194 -9.38 12.82 6.06
CA ARG A 194 -8.71 12.01 5.04
C ARG A 194 -7.21 12.26 5.07
N PHE A 195 -6.41 11.21 4.88
CA PHE A 195 -4.97 11.27 4.98
C PHE A 195 -4.30 11.17 3.60
N VAL A 196 -3.12 11.78 3.47
CA VAL A 196 -2.38 11.84 2.20
C VAL A 196 -1.21 10.88 2.21
N SER A 197 -1.14 9.99 1.21
CA SER A 197 0.05 9.24 0.80
C SER A 197 0.58 9.82 -0.51
N SER A 198 1.85 10.25 -0.54
CA SER A 198 2.40 10.94 -1.71
C SER A 198 3.61 10.23 -2.30
N HIS A 199 3.53 9.84 -3.57
CA HIS A 199 4.67 9.46 -4.41
C HIS A 199 5.70 10.57 -4.44
N SER A 200 6.94 10.30 -4.09
CA SER A 200 7.99 11.31 -4.01
C SER A 200 9.39 10.69 -4.05
N TYR A 201 10.32 11.34 -4.73
CA TYR A 201 11.73 10.95 -4.73
C TYR A 201 12.64 12.09 -4.29
N VAL A 202 12.48 13.27 -4.86
CA VAL A 202 13.44 14.38 -4.81
C VAL A 202 13.16 15.30 -3.62
N GLN A 203 14.19 15.62 -2.85
CA GLN A 203 14.11 16.41 -1.62
C GLN A 203 13.39 17.75 -1.76
N SER A 204 13.62 18.46 -2.88
CA SER A 204 13.02 19.79 -3.09
C SER A 204 11.51 19.73 -3.26
N GLU A 205 11.00 18.67 -3.88
CA GLU A 205 9.57 18.44 -4.08
C GLU A 205 8.90 17.98 -2.78
N ILE A 206 9.57 17.12 -2.00
CA ILE A 206 9.14 16.70 -0.66
C ILE A 206 8.96 17.92 0.24
N ASN A 207 9.97 18.78 0.29
CA ASN A 207 9.92 20.02 1.09
C ASN A 207 8.85 20.98 0.58
N MET A 208 8.68 21.09 -0.73
CA MET A 208 7.63 21.91 -1.33
C MET A 208 6.24 21.46 -0.89
N LEU A 209 5.93 20.16 -0.99
CA LEU A 209 4.59 19.67 -0.65
C LEU A 209 4.29 19.81 0.86
N MET A 210 5.29 19.62 1.73
CA MET A 210 5.13 19.91 3.16
C MET A 210 4.76 21.37 3.41
N LYS A 211 5.40 22.32 2.71
CA LYS A 211 5.09 23.76 2.83
C LYS A 211 3.70 24.11 2.29
N VAL A 212 3.27 23.45 1.21
CA VAL A 212 1.89 23.61 0.72
C VAL A 212 0.90 23.10 1.76
N ALA A 213 1.13 21.93 2.34
CA ALA A 213 0.28 21.39 3.39
C ALA A 213 0.21 22.34 4.60
N GLU A 214 1.34 22.88 5.04
CA GLU A 214 1.41 23.85 6.12
C GLU A 214 0.67 25.17 5.81
N LYS A 215 0.70 25.63 4.56
CA LYS A 215 -0.06 26.81 4.10
C LYS A 215 -1.57 26.63 4.25
N PHE A 216 -2.06 25.43 4.04
CA PHE A 216 -3.48 25.07 4.11
C PHE A 216 -3.89 24.38 5.42
N ASP A 217 -2.99 24.38 6.43
CA ASP A 217 -3.20 23.88 7.78
C ASP A 217 -3.51 22.38 7.89
N PHE A 218 -2.96 21.58 6.97
CA PHE A 218 -3.00 20.13 7.07
C PHE A 218 -1.59 19.52 7.12
N ARG A 219 -1.49 18.20 7.24
CA ARG A 219 -0.22 17.48 7.25
C ARG A 219 -0.23 16.33 6.27
N ILE A 220 0.88 16.16 5.55
CA ILE A 220 1.11 14.94 4.79
C ILE A 220 1.30 13.80 5.78
N LYS A 221 0.62 12.68 5.56
CA LYS A 221 0.73 11.52 6.45
C LYS A 221 1.93 10.67 6.09
N ILE A 222 2.12 10.36 4.79
CA ILE A 222 3.15 9.47 4.28
C ILE A 222 3.74 10.05 3.00
N PHE A 223 5.07 10.10 2.92
CA PHE A 223 5.76 10.10 1.63
C PHE A 223 6.20 8.68 1.31
N THR A 224 5.72 8.12 0.20
CA THR A 224 6.01 6.75 -0.18
C THR A 224 7.17 6.65 -1.16
N HIS A 225 7.96 5.57 -1.09
CA HIS A 225 9.23 5.29 -1.81
C HIS A 225 10.18 6.51 -1.94
N ILE A 226 10.31 7.23 -0.85
CA ILE A 226 11.07 8.49 -0.74
C ILE A 226 12.58 8.23 -0.73
N LEU A 227 13.24 8.21 -1.89
CA LEU A 227 14.64 7.83 -2.00
C LEU A 227 15.63 8.91 -1.56
N GLU A 228 15.25 10.20 -1.56
CA GLU A 228 16.03 11.30 -1.00
C GLU A 228 15.56 11.77 0.39
N GLY A 229 14.77 10.98 1.08
CA GLY A 229 14.27 11.31 2.43
C GLY A 229 15.38 11.63 3.42
N TYR A 230 16.54 10.96 3.30
CA TYR A 230 17.69 11.20 4.14
C TYR A 230 18.22 12.65 4.08
N LYS A 231 17.98 13.37 2.98
CA LYS A 231 18.41 14.77 2.80
C LYS A 231 17.52 15.77 3.55
N VAL A 232 16.29 15.39 3.91
CA VAL A 232 15.27 16.24 4.56
C VAL A 232 14.65 15.59 5.79
N ALA A 233 15.32 14.61 6.36
CA ALA A 233 14.80 13.81 7.47
C ALA A 233 14.46 14.64 8.72
N ASP A 234 15.24 15.65 9.03
CA ASP A 234 14.99 16.59 10.14
C ASP A 234 13.73 17.45 9.90
N ILE A 235 13.53 17.89 8.67
CA ILE A 235 12.33 18.67 8.29
C ILE A 235 11.10 17.76 8.32
N MET A 236 11.23 16.53 7.85
CA MET A 236 10.16 15.52 7.90
C MET A 236 9.74 15.22 9.34
N ALA A 237 10.72 14.98 10.23
CA ALA A 237 10.47 14.74 11.64
C ALA A 237 9.75 15.93 12.31
N LYS A 238 10.14 17.17 11.97
CA LYS A 238 9.48 18.38 12.46
C LYS A 238 8.06 18.55 11.92
N HIS A 239 7.83 18.22 10.66
CA HIS A 239 6.50 18.23 10.04
C HIS A 239 5.59 17.15 10.65
N GLY A 240 6.17 16.05 11.13
CA GLY A 240 5.45 14.90 11.68
C GLY A 240 5.01 13.89 10.62
N VAL A 241 5.56 13.97 9.40
CA VAL A 241 5.27 13.04 8.32
C VAL A 241 6.07 11.75 8.47
N GLY A 242 5.45 10.61 8.13
CA GLY A 242 6.17 9.36 7.95
C GLY A 242 6.77 9.23 6.55
N GLY A 243 7.70 8.29 6.40
CA GLY A 243 8.31 8.00 5.11
C GLY A 243 8.47 6.52 4.90
N SER A 244 8.09 6.03 3.75
CA SER A 244 8.49 4.71 3.33
C SER A 244 9.48 4.76 2.19
N THR A 245 10.29 3.71 2.05
CA THR A 245 11.36 3.69 1.06
C THR A 245 11.62 2.28 0.57
N PHE A 246 12.36 2.17 -0.52
CA PHE A 246 13.01 0.93 -0.91
C PHE A 246 14.35 0.80 -0.21
N SER A 247 14.78 -0.43 0.09
CA SER A 247 16.07 -0.65 0.73
C SER A 247 17.24 -0.51 -0.24
N ASP A 248 17.09 -1.00 -1.49
CA ASP A 248 18.13 -0.97 -2.52
C ASP A 248 17.57 -1.07 -3.96
N TRP A 249 16.30 -0.74 -4.15
CA TRP A 249 15.67 -0.73 -5.48
C TRP A 249 15.75 0.67 -6.08
N TRP A 250 16.72 0.89 -6.89
CA TRP A 250 16.90 2.10 -7.66
C TRP A 250 17.65 1.78 -8.96
N GLY A 251 17.87 2.76 -9.83
CA GLY A 251 18.53 2.58 -11.10
C GLY A 251 17.60 2.31 -12.26
N TYR A 252 16.30 2.49 -12.07
CA TYR A 252 15.29 2.35 -13.11
C TYR A 252 14.95 3.69 -13.80
N LYS A 253 15.30 4.84 -13.18
CA LYS A 253 15.18 6.16 -13.78
C LYS A 253 16.16 7.18 -13.19
N TYR A 254 16.37 8.29 -13.92
CA TYR A 254 17.39 9.27 -13.54
C TYR A 254 17.07 10.02 -12.25
N GLU A 255 15.80 10.34 -11.96
CA GLU A 255 15.46 11.12 -10.77
C GLU A 255 15.74 10.40 -9.42
N VAL A 256 16.11 9.13 -9.46
CA VAL A 256 16.49 8.34 -8.29
C VAL A 256 18.01 8.10 -8.16
N ASN A 257 18.82 8.86 -8.92
CA ASN A 257 20.28 8.70 -8.97
C ASN A 257 20.98 8.95 -7.63
N ASP A 258 20.37 9.69 -6.71
CA ASP A 258 20.91 9.97 -5.37
C ASP A 258 20.40 9.01 -4.29
N ALA A 259 19.76 7.91 -4.69
CA ALA A 259 19.34 6.86 -3.75
C ALA A 259 20.53 6.21 -3.05
N ILE A 260 20.40 5.93 -1.76
CA ILE A 260 21.44 5.29 -0.95
C ILE A 260 20.83 4.21 -0.03
N PRO A 261 21.59 3.12 0.28
CA PRO A 261 21.09 2.02 1.13
C PRO A 261 20.88 2.41 2.60
N PHE A 262 21.35 3.58 3.01
CA PHE A 262 21.26 4.08 4.39
C PHE A 262 20.03 4.97 4.61
N ASN A 263 19.23 5.23 3.58
CA ASN A 263 18.11 6.17 3.62
C ASN A 263 17.15 5.88 4.79
N ALA A 264 16.67 4.62 4.89
CA ALA A 264 15.75 4.22 5.96
C ALA A 264 16.33 4.47 7.36
N SER A 265 17.60 4.13 7.57
CA SER A 265 18.26 4.29 8.87
C SER A 265 18.51 5.74 9.24
N ILE A 266 18.87 6.58 8.28
CA ILE A 266 19.07 8.02 8.51
C ILE A 266 17.75 8.69 8.90
N MET A 267 16.67 8.42 8.16
CA MET A 267 15.34 8.93 8.49
C MET A 267 14.89 8.45 9.88
N HIS A 268 15.05 7.16 10.19
CA HIS A 268 14.71 6.59 11.49
C HIS A 268 15.46 7.28 12.63
N ASN A 269 16.78 7.45 12.50
CA ASN A 269 17.61 8.10 13.50
C ASN A 269 17.29 9.59 13.68
N ALA A 270 16.72 10.23 12.67
CA ALA A 270 16.20 11.61 12.75
C ALA A 270 14.81 11.70 13.41
N GLY A 271 14.19 10.57 13.76
CA GLY A 271 12.89 10.52 14.43
C GLY A 271 11.68 10.39 13.49
N VAL A 272 11.89 10.15 12.20
CA VAL A 272 10.81 9.85 11.25
C VAL A 272 10.29 8.42 11.49
N THR A 273 8.97 8.23 11.45
CA THR A 273 8.39 6.88 11.38
C THR A 273 8.65 6.31 10.00
N VAL A 274 9.53 5.31 9.91
CA VAL A 274 9.98 4.73 8.65
C VAL A 274 9.32 3.38 8.40
N ALA A 275 8.89 3.16 7.13
CA ALA A 275 8.46 1.87 6.61
C ALA A 275 9.26 1.48 5.37
N LEU A 276 9.13 0.21 4.96
CA LEU A 276 9.56 -0.30 3.68
C LEU A 276 8.33 -0.80 2.94
N ASN A 277 8.19 -0.44 1.66
CA ASN A 277 7.04 -0.78 0.83
C ASN A 277 7.45 -1.54 -0.43
N SER A 278 6.45 -2.06 -1.15
CA SER A 278 6.70 -2.80 -2.38
C SER A 278 6.52 -1.97 -3.65
N ASP A 279 5.55 -1.08 -3.69
CA ASP A 279 5.11 -0.37 -4.91
C ASP A 279 4.89 -1.32 -6.11
N ASN A 280 4.44 -2.55 -5.82
CA ASN A 280 4.37 -3.62 -6.80
C ASN A 280 3.34 -4.68 -6.38
N SER A 281 2.86 -5.48 -7.34
CA SER A 281 1.90 -6.56 -7.08
C SER A 281 2.52 -7.81 -6.46
N GLU A 282 3.83 -8.03 -6.62
CA GLU A 282 4.52 -9.28 -6.24
C GLU A 282 5.59 -9.11 -5.16
N LEU A 283 6.18 -7.92 -5.04
CA LEU A 283 7.35 -7.71 -4.19
C LEU A 283 7.02 -7.66 -2.70
N SER A 284 5.78 -7.39 -2.31
CA SER A 284 5.34 -7.41 -0.90
C SER A 284 5.74 -8.72 -0.20
N ARG A 285 5.70 -9.84 -0.91
CA ARG A 285 6.12 -11.17 -0.40
C ARG A 285 7.59 -11.26 0.04
N ARG A 286 8.40 -10.23 -0.24
CA ARG A 286 9.84 -10.16 0.09
C ARG A 286 10.17 -9.05 1.09
N LEU A 287 9.19 -8.37 1.64
CA LEU A 287 9.41 -7.28 2.59
C LEU A 287 10.17 -7.72 3.85
N ASN A 288 10.07 -8.99 4.23
CA ASN A 288 10.91 -9.57 5.27
C ASN A 288 12.42 -9.46 4.96
N LEU A 289 12.81 -9.60 3.69
CA LEU A 289 14.20 -9.45 3.25
C LEU A 289 14.60 -7.99 3.12
N GLU A 290 13.67 -7.11 2.77
CA GLU A 290 13.90 -5.66 2.77
C GLU A 290 14.19 -5.17 4.20
N ALA A 291 13.46 -5.65 5.21
CA ALA A 291 13.76 -5.40 6.62
C ALA A 291 15.16 -5.88 7.03
N ALA A 292 15.57 -7.07 6.56
CA ALA A 292 16.91 -7.59 6.80
C ALA A 292 18.03 -6.71 6.25
N LYS A 293 17.80 -6.02 5.12
CA LYS A 293 18.77 -5.08 4.55
C LYS A 293 18.92 -3.81 5.40
N ALA A 294 17.82 -3.31 5.98
CA ALA A 294 17.88 -2.18 6.92
C ALA A 294 18.75 -2.50 8.14
N PHE A 295 18.63 -3.70 8.69
CA PHE A 295 19.53 -4.19 9.73
C PHE A 295 20.99 -4.27 9.24
N LYS A 296 21.19 -4.89 8.06
CA LYS A 296 22.55 -5.13 7.52
C LYS A 296 23.29 -3.84 7.19
N TYR A 297 22.65 -2.89 6.55
CA TYR A 297 23.28 -1.67 6.06
C TYR A 297 23.20 -0.51 7.06
N GLY A 298 22.11 -0.39 7.80
CA GLY A 298 21.78 0.80 8.58
C GLY A 298 22.23 0.80 10.03
N ASN A 299 22.85 -0.29 10.52
CA ASN A 299 23.19 -0.50 11.93
C ASN A 299 21.99 -0.29 12.88
N ILE A 300 20.79 -0.70 12.41
CA ILE A 300 19.55 -0.70 13.18
C ILE A 300 19.40 -2.07 13.83
N SER A 301 18.81 -2.16 15.03
CA SER A 301 18.56 -3.48 15.64
C SER A 301 17.59 -4.31 14.79
N GLN A 302 17.66 -5.64 14.92
CA GLN A 302 16.74 -6.53 14.21
C GLN A 302 15.26 -6.23 14.55
N GLU A 303 15.00 -5.88 15.80
CA GLU A 303 13.66 -5.51 16.25
C GLU A 303 13.15 -4.25 15.56
N GLU A 304 13.96 -3.20 15.49
CA GLU A 304 13.57 -1.95 14.82
C GLU A 304 13.43 -2.16 13.29
N ALA A 305 14.35 -2.90 12.68
CA ALA A 305 14.26 -3.24 11.27
C ALA A 305 12.96 -4.01 10.93
N TRP A 306 12.56 -4.94 11.81
CA TRP A 306 11.32 -5.68 11.64
C TRP A 306 10.06 -4.79 11.76
N LYS A 307 10.11 -3.75 12.57
CA LYS A 307 9.02 -2.75 12.65
C LYS A 307 8.81 -1.99 11.34
N PHE A 308 9.81 -1.88 10.48
CA PHE A 308 9.68 -1.19 9.19
C PHE A 308 8.72 -1.88 8.21
N VAL A 309 8.41 -3.15 8.44
CA VAL A 309 7.47 -3.91 7.61
C VAL A 309 6.25 -4.43 8.41
N THR A 310 6.11 -4.01 9.66
CA THR A 310 5.01 -4.46 10.54
C THR A 310 4.36 -3.29 11.28
N LEU A 311 4.93 -2.88 12.42
CA LEU A 311 4.32 -1.87 13.29
C LEU A 311 4.35 -0.46 12.68
N ASN A 312 5.42 -0.09 12.01
CA ASN A 312 5.55 1.26 11.46
C ASN A 312 4.58 1.51 10.30
N PRO A 313 4.47 0.64 9.26
CA PRO A 313 3.42 0.84 8.25
C PRO A 313 2.01 0.81 8.87
N ALA A 314 1.76 -0.01 9.90
CA ALA A 314 0.48 0.03 10.62
C ALA A 314 0.23 1.40 11.27
N LYS A 315 1.25 2.04 11.88
CA LYS A 315 1.15 3.42 12.40
C LYS A 315 0.92 4.46 11.32
N LEU A 316 1.58 4.30 10.17
CA LEU A 316 1.40 5.20 9.03
C LEU A 316 -0.03 5.15 8.50
N LEU A 317 -0.66 3.98 8.55
CA LEU A 317 -2.04 3.74 8.13
C LEU A 317 -3.08 3.96 9.25
N ASN A 318 -2.68 4.39 10.44
CA ASN A 318 -3.54 4.52 11.63
C ASN A 318 -4.22 3.19 12.05
N LEU A 319 -3.53 2.07 11.87
CA LEU A 319 -4.02 0.71 12.17
C LEU A 319 -3.24 0.01 13.29
N ASP A 320 -2.35 0.72 13.98
CA ASP A 320 -1.43 0.11 14.95
C ASP A 320 -2.11 -0.28 16.28
N ASP A 321 -3.34 0.09 16.49
CA ASP A 321 -4.22 -0.44 17.53
C ASP A 321 -4.79 -1.83 17.16
N ARG A 322 -4.86 -2.17 15.87
CA ARG A 322 -5.45 -3.38 15.32
C ARG A 322 -4.42 -4.41 14.87
N VAL A 323 -3.38 -4.00 14.13
CA VAL A 323 -2.40 -4.88 13.48
C VAL A 323 -0.95 -4.45 13.75
N GLY A 324 0.03 -5.07 13.08
CA GLY A 324 1.44 -4.68 13.09
C GLY A 324 2.25 -5.14 14.30
N SER A 325 1.65 -5.76 15.30
CA SER A 325 2.39 -6.37 16.42
C SER A 325 1.53 -7.42 17.15
N LEU A 326 2.19 -8.39 17.78
CA LEU A 326 1.53 -9.36 18.64
C LEU A 326 1.23 -8.71 20.00
N LYS A 327 -0.04 -8.40 20.25
CA LYS A 327 -0.51 -7.83 21.51
C LYS A 327 -1.94 -8.30 21.77
N VAL A 328 -2.26 -8.56 23.05
CA VAL A 328 -3.63 -8.92 23.46
C VAL A 328 -4.61 -7.81 23.05
N GLY A 329 -5.71 -8.20 22.44
CA GLY A 329 -6.76 -7.33 21.91
C GLY A 329 -6.62 -6.99 20.42
N LYS A 330 -5.44 -7.14 19.83
CA LYS A 330 -5.24 -6.94 18.38
C LYS A 330 -5.80 -8.10 17.55
N ASP A 331 -5.99 -7.84 16.27
CA ASP A 331 -6.36 -8.86 15.30
C ASP A 331 -5.31 -9.97 15.27
N ALA A 332 -5.75 -11.19 15.16
CA ALA A 332 -4.86 -12.35 15.10
C ALA A 332 -4.33 -12.55 13.67
N ASP A 333 -3.69 -11.52 13.14
CA ASP A 333 -2.94 -11.52 11.88
C ASP A 333 -1.52 -11.99 12.21
N ILE A 334 -1.26 -13.29 11.98
CA ILE A 334 -0.09 -13.99 12.51
C ILE A 334 0.57 -14.80 11.41
N VAL A 335 1.90 -14.80 11.41
CA VAL A 335 2.70 -15.63 10.50
C VAL A 335 3.57 -16.60 11.31
N MET A 336 3.52 -17.86 10.94
CA MET A 336 4.43 -18.89 11.40
C MET A 336 5.53 -19.10 10.35
N TRP A 337 6.78 -18.92 10.76
CA TRP A 337 7.95 -19.02 9.91
C TRP A 337 8.77 -20.28 10.21
N SER A 338 9.35 -20.90 9.17
CA SER A 338 10.23 -22.06 9.30
C SER A 338 11.53 -21.78 10.04
N GLY A 339 11.91 -20.51 10.18
CA GLY A 339 13.12 -20.03 10.86
C GLY A 339 13.03 -18.52 11.08
N HIS A 340 14.18 -17.88 11.33
CA HIS A 340 14.21 -16.43 11.56
C HIS A 340 13.61 -15.65 10.37
N PRO A 341 12.60 -14.79 10.55
CA PRO A 341 11.85 -14.19 9.44
C PRO A 341 12.70 -13.37 8.47
N MET A 342 13.80 -12.76 8.93
CA MET A 342 14.75 -12.02 8.09
C MET A 342 15.84 -12.88 7.43
N SER A 343 15.73 -14.21 7.49
CA SER A 343 16.67 -15.12 6.80
C SER A 343 16.22 -15.40 5.37
N LEU A 344 17.15 -15.44 4.42
CA LEU A 344 16.90 -15.84 3.04
C LEU A 344 16.35 -17.28 2.90
N TYR A 345 16.60 -18.13 3.89
CA TYR A 345 16.20 -19.54 3.87
C TYR A 345 14.85 -19.78 4.53
N THR A 346 14.28 -18.76 5.17
CA THR A 346 12.99 -18.90 5.84
C THR A 346 11.83 -18.82 4.87
N LYS A 347 10.75 -19.52 5.21
CA LYS A 347 9.47 -19.45 4.50
C LYS A 347 8.37 -19.17 5.51
N ALA A 348 7.35 -18.45 5.10
CA ALA A 348 6.09 -18.45 5.82
C ALA A 348 5.44 -19.83 5.62
N GLU A 349 5.28 -20.58 6.68
CA GLU A 349 4.61 -21.89 6.64
C GLU A 349 3.11 -21.76 6.76
N LYS A 350 2.65 -20.83 7.60
CA LYS A 350 1.21 -20.55 7.76
C LYS A 350 1.00 -19.05 7.97
N THR A 351 0.01 -18.50 7.27
CA THR A 351 -0.41 -17.11 7.42
C THR A 351 -1.88 -17.07 7.82
N PHE A 352 -2.12 -16.43 8.95
CA PHE A 352 -3.45 -16.27 9.54
C PHE A 352 -3.87 -14.80 9.46
N ILE A 353 -5.14 -14.57 9.15
CA ILE A 353 -5.77 -13.26 9.23
C ILE A 353 -7.02 -13.40 10.10
N GLU A 354 -7.09 -12.57 11.14
CA GLU A 354 -8.17 -12.65 12.14
C GLU A 354 -8.37 -14.09 12.67
N GLY A 355 -7.24 -14.81 12.84
CA GLY A 355 -7.19 -16.18 13.34
C GLY A 355 -7.63 -17.27 12.37
N ALA A 356 -8.11 -16.92 11.18
CA ALA A 356 -8.39 -17.86 10.11
C ALA A 356 -7.15 -18.11 9.26
N LEU A 357 -6.94 -19.36 8.82
CA LEU A 357 -5.80 -19.78 8.01
C LEU A 357 -6.07 -19.46 6.53
N TYR A 358 -5.27 -18.58 5.92
CA TYR A 358 -5.37 -18.20 4.51
C TYR A 358 -4.23 -18.72 3.64
N PHE A 359 -3.09 -19.08 4.24
CA PHE A 359 -2.00 -19.74 3.56
C PHE A 359 -1.44 -20.87 4.42
N ASP A 360 -1.22 -22.02 3.81
CA ASP A 360 -0.58 -23.21 4.37
C ASP A 360 0.41 -23.77 3.35
N GLN A 361 1.69 -23.84 3.70
CA GLN A 361 2.76 -24.30 2.81
C GLN A 361 2.55 -25.77 2.38
N ASP A 362 2.12 -26.64 3.27
CA ASP A 362 1.92 -28.07 2.96
C ASP A 362 0.77 -28.23 1.94
N GLU A 363 -0.32 -27.51 2.17
CA GLU A 363 -1.46 -27.50 1.22
C GLU A 363 -1.08 -26.88 -0.13
N HIS A 364 -0.26 -25.83 -0.12
CA HIS A 364 0.27 -25.23 -1.33
C HIS A 364 1.10 -26.22 -2.16
N GLU A 365 2.02 -26.95 -1.52
CA GLU A 365 2.85 -27.95 -2.20
C GLU A 365 2.01 -29.10 -2.77
N ARG A 366 0.99 -29.54 -2.03
CA ARG A 366 0.03 -30.55 -2.51
C ARG A 366 -0.70 -30.05 -3.78
N LYS A 367 -1.25 -28.83 -3.74
CA LYS A 367 -1.93 -28.24 -4.92
C LYS A 367 -1.00 -28.06 -6.11
N LEU A 368 0.24 -27.64 -5.88
CA LEU A 368 1.24 -27.53 -6.97
C LEU A 368 1.51 -28.89 -7.64
N SER A 369 1.56 -29.99 -6.87
CA SER A 369 1.72 -31.33 -7.42
C SER A 369 0.52 -31.71 -8.30
N GLU A 370 -0.70 -31.49 -7.82
CA GLU A 370 -1.93 -31.76 -8.58
C GLU A 370 -2.01 -30.96 -9.87
N ILE A 371 -1.67 -29.65 -9.82
CA ILE A 371 -1.61 -28.78 -11.01
C ILE A 371 -0.57 -29.28 -12.02
N LYS A 372 0.59 -29.74 -11.55
CA LYS A 372 1.64 -30.30 -12.41
C LYS A 372 1.19 -31.58 -13.12
N ASP A 373 0.50 -32.45 -12.40
CA ASP A 373 -0.02 -33.69 -12.94
C ASP A 373 -1.12 -33.41 -13.98
N GLU A 374 -2.04 -32.50 -13.68
CA GLU A 374 -3.10 -32.09 -14.61
C GLU A 374 -2.51 -31.41 -15.84
N LYS A 375 -1.55 -30.50 -15.70
CA LYS A 375 -0.83 -29.90 -16.83
C LYS A 375 -0.17 -30.94 -17.72
N SER A 376 0.43 -31.97 -17.12
CA SER A 376 1.06 -33.07 -17.86
C SER A 376 0.05 -33.86 -18.67
N LYS A 377 -1.14 -34.16 -18.10
CA LYS A 377 -2.26 -34.81 -18.81
C LYS A 377 -2.74 -33.97 -19.99
N LEU A 378 -2.97 -32.67 -19.76
CA LEU A 378 -3.42 -31.75 -20.82
C LEU A 378 -2.41 -31.64 -21.96
N ILE A 379 -1.11 -31.59 -21.66
CA ILE A 379 -0.05 -31.57 -22.65
C ILE A 379 -0.08 -32.88 -23.49
N ASN A 380 -0.22 -34.04 -22.85
CA ASN A 380 -0.31 -35.33 -23.57
C ASN A 380 -1.54 -35.37 -24.47
N LEU A 381 -2.71 -34.94 -24.01
CA LEU A 381 -3.91 -34.83 -24.84
C LEU A 381 -3.69 -33.90 -26.05
N MET A 382 -3.01 -32.76 -25.84
CA MET A 382 -2.67 -31.86 -26.96
C MET A 382 -1.74 -32.50 -27.97
N PHE A 383 -0.79 -33.35 -27.55
CA PHE A 383 0.06 -34.14 -28.49
C PHE A 383 -0.73 -35.19 -29.23
N GLU A 384 -1.65 -35.90 -28.60
CA GLU A 384 -2.52 -36.89 -29.21
C GLU A 384 -3.45 -36.28 -30.26
N GLU A 385 -4.00 -35.09 -30.01
CA GLU A 385 -4.88 -34.36 -30.93
C GLU A 385 -4.12 -33.61 -32.04
N ASN A 386 -2.79 -33.46 -31.94
CA ASN A 386 -1.99 -32.79 -32.95
C ASN A 386 -1.70 -33.68 -34.17
N THR A 387 -2.77 -33.96 -34.93
CA THR A 387 -2.73 -34.75 -36.17
C THR A 387 -2.62 -33.83 -37.39
N PRO A 388 -2.12 -34.31 -38.54
CA PRO A 388 -2.09 -33.55 -39.80
C PRO A 388 -3.48 -33.06 -40.19
N GLY A 389 -3.68 -31.74 -40.23
CA GLY A 389 -4.96 -31.08 -40.52
C GLY A 389 -5.77 -30.65 -39.31
N ALA A 390 -5.32 -30.90 -38.10
CA ALA A 390 -5.95 -30.38 -36.88
C ALA A 390 -5.88 -28.82 -36.84
N ASN A 391 -7.03 -28.21 -36.59
CA ASN A 391 -7.12 -26.74 -36.50
C ASN A 391 -6.75 -26.26 -35.07
N LEU A 392 -5.49 -26.44 -34.71
CA LEU A 392 -4.99 -26.01 -33.39
C LEU A 392 -4.72 -24.51 -33.40
N LYS A 393 -5.44 -23.77 -32.55
CA LYS A 393 -5.11 -22.38 -32.24
C LYS A 393 -4.24 -22.37 -31.00
N PHE A 394 -2.96 -22.07 -31.17
CA PHE A 394 -2.11 -21.75 -30.04
C PHE A 394 -2.55 -20.41 -29.43
N PRO A 395 -2.73 -20.32 -28.11
CA PRO A 395 -2.91 -19.04 -27.47
C PRO A 395 -1.68 -18.16 -27.79
N ASN A 396 -1.93 -17.00 -28.37
CA ASN A 396 -0.88 -16.01 -28.52
C ASN A 396 -0.64 -15.44 -27.13
N PRO A 397 0.48 -15.71 -26.46
CA PRO A 397 0.75 -15.09 -25.17
C PRO A 397 0.91 -13.60 -25.44
N MET A 398 -0.10 -12.83 -25.11
CA MET A 398 0.09 -11.39 -24.97
C MET A 398 1.12 -11.20 -23.85
N PRO A 399 2.20 -10.46 -24.08
CA PRO A 399 3.07 -10.09 -22.98
C PRO A 399 2.20 -9.40 -21.93
N GLN A 400 2.15 -9.94 -20.72
CA GLN A 400 1.66 -9.17 -19.58
C GLN A 400 2.66 -8.03 -19.36
N ILE A 401 2.26 -6.85 -19.76
CA ILE A 401 2.97 -5.64 -19.37
C ILE A 401 2.57 -5.44 -17.90
N GLU A 402 3.50 -5.69 -16.98
CA GLU A 402 3.35 -5.25 -15.60
C GLU A 402 3.41 -3.72 -15.61
N ILE A 403 2.26 -3.09 -15.44
CA ILE A 403 2.16 -1.64 -15.31
C ILE A 403 2.30 -1.34 -13.83
N GLY A 404 3.52 -1.06 -13.40
CA GLY A 404 3.78 -0.47 -12.08
C GLY A 404 3.52 1.04 -12.08
N CYS A 405 3.59 1.65 -10.90
CA CYS A 405 3.50 3.11 -10.73
C CYS A 405 4.53 3.87 -11.57
N GLU A 406 5.60 3.19 -11.97
CA GLU A 406 6.74 3.69 -12.71
C GLU A 406 6.56 3.66 -14.23
N TYR A 407 5.60 2.89 -14.73
CA TYR A 407 5.35 2.75 -16.16
C TYR A 407 4.09 3.51 -16.52
N THR A 408 4.28 4.66 -17.16
CA THR A 408 3.24 5.27 -17.98
C THR A 408 3.24 4.55 -19.34
N GLU A 409 2.12 3.96 -19.71
CA GLU A 409 1.93 3.42 -21.07
C GLU A 409 2.18 4.55 -22.09
N PHE A 410 3.05 4.28 -23.04
CA PHE A 410 3.24 5.12 -24.24
C PHE A 410 2.40 4.55 -25.38
#